data_182c56fc93af019e163dd9a5cd6bc297
#
_entry.id   182c56fc93af019e163dd9a5cd6bc297
#
_cell.length_a   1.000
_cell.length_b   1.000
_cell.length_c   1.000
_cell.angle_alpha   90.00
_cell.angle_beta   90.00
_cell.angle_gamma   90.00
#
_symmetry.space_group_name_H-M   'P 1'
#
loop_
_entity.id
_entity.type
_entity.pdbx_description
1 polymer ?
#
loop_
_entity_poly.entity_id
_entity_poly.type
_entity_poly.pdbx_seq_one_letter_code
_entity_poly.pdbx_strand_id
1 'polypeptide(L)'
;MNKKTIIYIIIGILLSGTVFLTGYTRYKNPDELYRVYLSGKTIGYIKSKDELEKYIDLKESEIKKEYNVKNVYTPKDLDVVKEVTYNKKISTVEDIYQKIKDISPFTISGYTITIKGVEEIDEDGKHMTDDVVINVLDKNIFNEAIMTTLKVFIPEDKYEAYVNKKQSKITDTGRIIENVYIQNEMTIKKNKISVDDRIFTDSDLLSKYLLFGTLDEQKTYKVKAGDTIEQVAYNNKLSVEEFLIANTEFNSSDNLLYPGQVVSLGAARPAFKLIEEDHVVEDEVDKYKTEVVYDDNMMVGVERVKQEGHNGKNRVTKKIKKANGEVVSAVVVESNEIEPTVNKIVVRGKGTISVGSVGAGGWAWPTKTPYQITSNYGWRWGKIHKGLDISGTGYGSPIYAANDGVVTEAASKHTNGIYIIINHNNGYYTEYAHMSALLVKKGDIVTIGQQIGRMGHSGFATGTHLHFGVWRGVPYLRASSAINPMSLYRWE
;
A
#
# COMPACT_ATOMS: atom_id res chain seq x y z
N MET A 1 42.90 -80.12 -59.00
CA MET A 1 42.76 -78.91 -58.07
C MET A 1 43.36 -79.27 -56.75
N ASN A 2 44.35 -78.47 -56.26
CA ASN A 2 45.08 -78.76 -55.04
C ASN A 2 44.20 -78.61 -53.82
N LYS A 3 44.31 -79.50 -52.81
CA LYS A 3 43.49 -79.43 -51.55
C LYS A 3 43.43 -78.08 -50.95
N LYS A 4 44.56 -77.28 -51.01
CA LYS A 4 44.62 -75.89 -50.49
C LYS A 4 43.66 -74.97 -51.28
N THR A 5 43.59 -75.13 -52.65
CA THR A 5 42.73 -74.31 -53.48
C THR A 5 41.23 -74.57 -53.21
N ILE A 6 40.85 -75.81 -52.90
CA ILE A 6 39.47 -76.15 -52.51
C ILE A 6 39.10 -75.57 -51.17
N ILE A 7 40.06 -75.58 -50.19
CA ILE A 7 39.85 -74.95 -48.85
C ILE A 7 39.68 -73.41 -48.95
N TYR A 8 40.43 -72.75 -49.84
CA TYR A 8 40.30 -71.27 -49.99
C TYR A 8 38.98 -70.92 -50.70
N ILE A 9 38.49 -71.73 -51.62
CA ILE A 9 37.21 -71.56 -52.27
C ILE A 9 36.04 -71.79 -51.31
N ILE A 10 36.16 -72.81 -50.45
CA ILE A 10 35.15 -73.09 -49.42
C ILE A 10 35.12 -71.96 -48.32
N ILE A 11 36.32 -71.48 -47.90
CA ILE A 11 36.41 -70.36 -47.00
C ILE A 11 35.87 -69.07 -47.66
N GLY A 12 36.15 -68.85 -48.96
CA GLY A 12 35.61 -67.69 -49.69
C GLY A 12 34.09 -67.70 -49.78
N ILE A 13 33.53 -68.89 -50.03
CA ILE A 13 32.04 -69.09 -50.15
C ILE A 13 31.41 -68.91 -48.71
N LEU A 14 32.05 -69.44 -47.67
CA LEU A 14 31.57 -69.27 -46.29
C LEU A 14 31.67 -67.82 -45.83
N LEU A 15 32.75 -67.12 -46.14
CA LEU A 15 32.90 -65.70 -45.84
C LEU A 15 31.93 -64.80 -46.62
N SER A 16 31.71 -65.11 -47.96
CA SER A 16 30.70 -64.40 -48.75
C SER A 16 29.27 -64.71 -48.29
N GLY A 17 29.01 -65.96 -47.92
CA GLY A 17 27.72 -66.37 -47.36
C GLY A 17 27.42 -65.72 -46.01
N THR A 18 28.41 -65.61 -45.14
CA THR A 18 28.25 -64.90 -43.84
C THR A 18 28.08 -63.40 -44.03
N VAL A 19 28.78 -62.78 -44.97
CA VAL A 19 28.61 -61.36 -45.30
C VAL A 19 27.25 -61.11 -45.90
N PHE A 20 26.74 -62.05 -46.80
CA PHE A 20 25.41 -61.92 -47.31
C PHE A 20 24.32 -62.17 -46.28
N LEU A 21 24.48 -63.14 -45.39
CA LEU A 21 23.53 -63.41 -44.31
C LEU A 21 23.56 -62.26 -43.24
N THR A 22 24.75 -61.77 -42.88
CA THR A 22 24.82 -60.64 -41.93
C THR A 22 24.40 -59.31 -42.55
N GLY A 23 24.55 -59.16 -43.91
CA GLY A 23 23.97 -58.03 -44.65
C GLY A 23 22.47 -58.10 -44.73
N TYR A 24 21.92 -59.27 -45.00
CA TYR A 24 20.48 -59.47 -45.14
C TYR A 24 19.73 -59.31 -43.80
N THR A 25 20.36 -59.69 -42.69
CA THR A 25 19.77 -59.51 -41.35
C THR A 25 19.84 -58.07 -40.82
N ARG A 26 20.55 -57.16 -41.49
CA ARG A 26 20.63 -55.73 -41.13
C ARG A 26 19.65 -54.86 -41.89
N TYR A 27 19.02 -55.32 -42.91
CA TYR A 27 17.95 -54.56 -43.58
C TYR A 27 16.68 -54.78 -42.80
N LYS A 28 16.37 -53.87 -41.87
CA LYS A 28 15.01 -53.74 -41.34
C LYS A 28 14.06 -53.49 -42.52
N ASN A 29 12.95 -54.18 -42.55
CA ASN A 29 11.88 -53.82 -43.48
C ASN A 29 11.56 -52.33 -43.27
N PRO A 30 11.30 -51.59 -44.35
CA PRO A 30 10.89 -50.21 -44.18
C PRO A 30 9.57 -50.16 -43.39
N ASP A 31 9.48 -49.24 -42.51
CA ASP A 31 8.25 -48.97 -41.75
C ASP A 31 7.35 -48.06 -42.61
N GLU A 32 6.09 -48.40 -42.74
CA GLU A 32 5.07 -47.48 -43.22
C GLU A 32 4.65 -46.59 -42.07
N LEU A 33 4.99 -45.31 -42.14
CA LEU A 33 4.69 -44.31 -41.12
C LEU A 33 3.97 -43.11 -41.74
N TYR A 34 3.38 -42.32 -40.90
CA TYR A 34 2.82 -41.03 -41.27
C TYR A 34 3.70 -39.91 -40.71
N ARG A 35 4.22 -39.11 -41.63
CA ARG A 35 4.96 -37.90 -41.27
C ARG A 35 3.97 -36.76 -41.06
N VAL A 36 4.06 -36.13 -39.88
CA VAL A 36 3.20 -35.03 -39.52
C VAL A 36 3.97 -33.71 -39.72
N TYR A 37 3.36 -32.79 -40.43
CA TYR A 37 3.84 -31.46 -40.70
C TYR A 37 2.92 -30.43 -40.08
N LEU A 38 3.50 -29.38 -39.57
CA LEU A 38 2.79 -28.16 -39.15
C LEU A 38 3.51 -26.96 -39.77
N SER A 39 2.77 -26.16 -40.57
CA SER A 39 3.33 -25.02 -41.31
C SER A 39 4.60 -25.39 -42.09
N GLY A 40 4.58 -26.55 -42.77
CA GLY A 40 5.66 -27.07 -43.61
C GLY A 40 6.84 -27.67 -42.84
N LYS A 41 6.86 -27.66 -41.52
CA LYS A 41 7.92 -28.26 -40.68
C LYS A 41 7.48 -29.65 -40.19
N THR A 42 8.35 -30.63 -40.26
CA THR A 42 8.13 -31.96 -39.69
C THR A 42 8.15 -31.85 -38.15
N ILE A 43 7.06 -32.29 -37.50
CA ILE A 43 6.95 -32.33 -36.04
C ILE A 43 7.09 -33.74 -35.46
N GLY A 44 6.94 -34.77 -36.29
CA GLY A 44 7.18 -36.14 -35.90
C GLY A 44 6.67 -37.20 -36.90
N TYR A 45 6.76 -38.44 -36.47
CA TYR A 45 6.25 -39.61 -37.22
C TYR A 45 5.32 -40.42 -36.33
N ILE A 46 4.18 -40.86 -36.84
CA ILE A 46 3.17 -41.67 -36.14
C ILE A 46 2.83 -42.92 -36.93
N LYS A 47 2.25 -43.91 -36.28
CA LYS A 47 1.84 -45.17 -36.92
C LYS A 47 0.50 -45.06 -37.67
N SER A 48 -0.39 -44.23 -37.17
CA SER A 48 -1.76 -44.14 -37.69
C SER A 48 -2.20 -42.68 -37.78
N LYS A 49 -2.66 -42.29 -38.93
CA LYS A 49 -3.29 -40.98 -39.16
C LYS A 49 -4.66 -40.91 -38.45
N ASP A 50 -5.44 -41.99 -38.58
CA ASP A 50 -6.77 -42.05 -37.98
C ASP A 50 -6.78 -41.96 -36.46
N GLU A 51 -5.73 -42.49 -35.80
CA GLU A 51 -5.57 -42.35 -34.34
C GLU A 51 -5.32 -40.87 -33.94
N LEU A 52 -4.49 -40.16 -34.71
CA LEU A 52 -4.23 -38.74 -34.46
C LEU A 52 -5.49 -37.90 -34.70
N GLU A 53 -6.22 -38.16 -35.80
CA GLU A 53 -7.47 -37.47 -36.10
C GLU A 53 -8.52 -37.69 -34.99
N LYS A 54 -8.73 -38.94 -34.57
CA LYS A 54 -9.63 -39.26 -33.46
C LYS A 54 -9.21 -38.59 -32.14
N TYR A 55 -7.92 -38.51 -31.87
CA TYR A 55 -7.42 -37.88 -30.67
C TYR A 55 -7.65 -36.34 -30.70
N ILE A 56 -7.44 -35.72 -31.87
CA ILE A 56 -7.74 -34.30 -32.07
C ILE A 56 -9.24 -34.05 -31.91
N ASP A 57 -10.10 -34.87 -32.52
CA ASP A 57 -11.56 -34.76 -32.43
C ASP A 57 -12.05 -34.89 -30.97
N LEU A 58 -11.45 -35.82 -30.23
CA LEU A 58 -11.72 -35.95 -28.77
C LEU A 58 -11.38 -34.68 -28.04
N LYS A 59 -10.17 -34.12 -28.24
CA LYS A 59 -9.72 -32.90 -27.59
C LYS A 59 -10.57 -31.68 -28.00
N GLU A 60 -10.97 -31.58 -29.24
CA GLU A 60 -11.93 -30.56 -29.66
C GLU A 60 -13.29 -30.70 -28.95
N SER A 61 -13.76 -31.92 -28.75
CA SER A 61 -15.01 -32.18 -28.02
C SER A 61 -14.90 -31.79 -26.53
N GLU A 62 -13.75 -32.09 -25.93
CA GLU A 62 -13.45 -31.65 -24.55
C GLU A 62 -13.48 -30.12 -24.43
N ILE A 63 -12.79 -29.41 -25.32
CA ILE A 63 -12.77 -27.94 -25.38
C ILE A 63 -14.18 -27.37 -25.60
N LYS A 64 -14.95 -27.93 -26.53
CA LYS A 64 -16.35 -27.51 -26.81
C LYS A 64 -17.21 -27.63 -25.55
N LYS A 65 -17.03 -28.70 -24.79
CA LYS A 65 -17.78 -28.94 -23.56
C LYS A 65 -17.34 -28.01 -22.43
N GLU A 66 -16.03 -27.84 -22.26
CA GLU A 66 -15.43 -27.01 -21.22
C GLU A 66 -15.89 -25.56 -21.31
N TYR A 67 -15.79 -24.99 -22.53
CA TYR A 67 -16.13 -23.59 -22.78
C TYR A 67 -17.56 -23.36 -23.25
N ASN A 68 -18.34 -24.44 -23.42
CA ASN A 68 -19.70 -24.41 -23.98
C ASN A 68 -19.79 -23.68 -25.34
N VAL A 69 -18.84 -23.95 -26.23
CA VAL A 69 -18.74 -23.30 -27.55
C VAL A 69 -19.07 -24.26 -28.66
N LYS A 70 -19.62 -23.72 -29.78
CA LYS A 70 -19.96 -24.54 -30.96
C LYS A 70 -18.75 -24.92 -31.82
N ASN A 71 -17.78 -24.02 -31.91
CA ASN A 71 -16.65 -24.15 -32.82
C ASN A 71 -15.33 -24.02 -32.09
N VAL A 72 -14.43 -24.97 -32.32
CA VAL A 72 -13.01 -24.89 -32.00
C VAL A 72 -12.28 -24.78 -33.33
N TYR A 73 -11.27 -23.95 -33.38
CA TYR A 73 -10.46 -23.76 -34.56
C TYR A 73 -9.11 -24.45 -34.34
N THR A 74 -8.89 -25.50 -35.16
CA THR A 74 -7.62 -26.21 -35.19
C THR A 74 -6.52 -25.37 -35.83
N PRO A 75 -5.25 -25.68 -35.56
CA PRO A 75 -4.12 -25.12 -36.27
C PRO A 75 -4.27 -25.27 -37.78
N LYS A 76 -3.98 -24.23 -38.51
CA LYS A 76 -3.92 -24.28 -39.97
C LYS A 76 -2.63 -24.96 -40.41
N ASP A 77 -2.63 -25.51 -41.63
CA ASP A 77 -1.47 -26.11 -42.26
C ASP A 77 -0.91 -27.35 -41.51
N LEU A 78 -1.81 -28.14 -40.90
CA LEU A 78 -1.50 -29.45 -40.35
C LEU A 78 -1.71 -30.50 -41.47
N ASP A 79 -0.62 -31.06 -41.92
CA ASP A 79 -0.62 -32.10 -42.97
C ASP A 79 -0.06 -33.43 -42.44
N VAL A 80 -0.68 -34.55 -42.85
CA VAL A 80 -0.26 -35.89 -42.47
C VAL A 80 -0.05 -36.72 -43.73
N VAL A 81 1.20 -36.99 -44.02
CA VAL A 81 1.59 -37.67 -45.29
C VAL A 81 2.14 -39.06 -45.00
N LYS A 82 1.63 -40.07 -45.71
CA LYS A 82 2.13 -41.43 -45.63
C LYS A 82 3.53 -41.51 -46.27
N GLU A 83 4.48 -42.06 -45.51
CA GLU A 83 5.89 -42.20 -45.93
C GLU A 83 6.39 -43.61 -45.61
N VAL A 84 7.15 -44.17 -46.53
CA VAL A 84 7.89 -45.42 -46.29
C VAL A 84 9.31 -45.06 -45.92
N THR A 85 9.73 -45.38 -44.72
CA THR A 85 11.02 -44.89 -44.18
C THR A 85 11.68 -45.93 -43.29
N TYR A 86 12.96 -45.68 -42.97
CA TYR A 86 13.77 -46.57 -42.14
C TYR A 86 14.22 -45.84 -40.85
N ASN A 87 14.19 -46.60 -39.77
CA ASN A 87 14.80 -46.14 -38.48
C ASN A 87 14.37 -44.76 -37.97
N LYS A 88 13.12 -44.35 -38.25
CA LYS A 88 12.57 -43.12 -37.65
C LYS A 88 12.07 -43.37 -36.25
N LYS A 89 12.29 -42.39 -35.36
CA LYS A 89 11.68 -42.41 -34.03
C LYS A 89 10.17 -42.12 -34.16
N ILE A 90 9.36 -43.09 -33.74
CA ILE A 90 7.91 -42.95 -33.72
C ILE A 90 7.51 -42.18 -32.47
N SER A 91 6.67 -41.17 -32.64
CA SER A 91 6.04 -40.40 -31.54
C SER A 91 4.67 -41.01 -31.26
N THR A 92 4.18 -40.81 -30.02
CA THR A 92 2.79 -41.08 -29.69
C THR A 92 1.88 -39.98 -30.27
N VAL A 93 0.60 -40.22 -30.36
CA VAL A 93 -0.36 -39.20 -30.82
C VAL A 93 -0.44 -38.06 -29.82
N GLU A 94 -0.28 -38.32 -28.53
CA GLU A 94 -0.22 -37.36 -27.45
C GLU A 94 0.99 -36.43 -27.62
N ASP A 95 2.19 -36.99 -27.86
CA ASP A 95 3.42 -36.19 -28.11
C ASP A 95 3.26 -35.28 -29.33
N ILE A 96 2.62 -35.78 -30.40
CA ILE A 96 2.37 -34.96 -31.59
C ILE A 96 1.35 -33.88 -31.29
N TYR A 97 0.25 -34.21 -30.60
CA TYR A 97 -0.76 -33.24 -30.21
C TYR A 97 -0.16 -32.14 -29.36
N GLN A 98 0.69 -32.47 -28.37
CA GLN A 98 1.36 -31.48 -27.53
C GLN A 98 2.26 -30.55 -28.37
N LYS A 99 3.04 -31.09 -29.33
CA LYS A 99 3.84 -30.28 -30.25
C LYS A 99 3.02 -29.36 -31.14
N ILE A 100 1.85 -29.87 -31.62
CA ILE A 100 0.92 -29.04 -32.36
C ILE A 100 0.48 -27.86 -31.51
N LYS A 101 0.06 -28.15 -30.29
CA LYS A 101 -0.42 -27.16 -29.31
C LYS A 101 0.64 -26.12 -28.96
N ASP A 102 1.90 -26.55 -28.75
CA ASP A 102 3.02 -25.65 -28.40
C ASP A 102 3.39 -24.70 -29.56
N ILE A 103 3.23 -25.15 -30.82
CA ILE A 103 3.55 -24.35 -32.01
C ILE A 103 2.39 -23.44 -32.43
N SER A 104 1.17 -23.99 -32.40
CA SER A 104 -0.05 -23.33 -32.85
C SER A 104 -1.21 -23.83 -32.01
N PRO A 105 -1.59 -23.13 -30.96
CA PRO A 105 -2.64 -23.60 -30.05
C PRO A 105 -4.01 -23.64 -30.73
N PHE A 106 -4.88 -24.49 -30.20
CA PHE A 106 -6.30 -24.46 -30.53
C PHE A 106 -6.94 -23.17 -30.08
N THR A 107 -7.86 -22.65 -30.86
CA THR A 107 -8.48 -21.36 -30.54
C THR A 107 -9.99 -21.45 -30.57
N ILE A 108 -10.64 -20.61 -29.79
CA ILE A 108 -12.08 -20.40 -29.78
C ILE A 108 -12.41 -18.93 -30.02
N SER A 109 -13.63 -18.65 -30.49
CA SER A 109 -14.09 -17.28 -30.68
C SER A 109 -14.37 -16.63 -29.33
N GLY A 110 -13.85 -15.44 -29.11
CA GLY A 110 -14.07 -14.66 -27.90
C GLY A 110 -13.67 -13.22 -28.09
N TYR A 111 -13.39 -12.55 -26.97
CA TYR A 111 -12.96 -11.15 -26.95
C TYR A 111 -11.69 -11.02 -26.12
N THR A 112 -10.73 -10.28 -26.65
CA THR A 112 -9.56 -9.83 -25.92
C THR A 112 -9.75 -8.35 -25.56
N ILE A 113 -9.69 -8.07 -24.27
CA ILE A 113 -9.73 -6.74 -23.70
C ILE A 113 -8.31 -6.37 -23.32
N THR A 114 -7.86 -5.19 -23.76
CA THR A 114 -6.59 -4.63 -23.31
C THR A 114 -6.87 -3.35 -22.54
N ILE A 115 -6.47 -3.33 -21.28
CA ILE A 115 -6.49 -2.16 -20.41
C ILE A 115 -5.08 -1.60 -20.42
N LYS A 116 -4.91 -0.39 -20.95
CA LYS A 116 -3.61 0.26 -21.07
C LYS A 116 -3.10 0.72 -19.70
N GLY A 117 -1.81 0.52 -19.45
CA GLY A 117 -1.16 1.08 -18.29
C GLY A 117 -1.31 2.60 -18.22
N VAL A 118 -1.25 3.14 -17.02
CA VAL A 118 -1.28 4.58 -16.74
C VAL A 118 -0.02 5.01 -16.02
N GLU A 119 0.28 6.30 -16.09
CA GLU A 119 1.38 6.87 -15.32
C GLU A 119 1.02 6.94 -13.84
N GLU A 120 1.88 6.39 -13.01
CA GLU A 120 1.80 6.44 -11.54
C GLU A 120 3.07 7.07 -10.96
N ILE A 121 2.93 7.62 -9.76
CA ILE A 121 4.03 8.22 -9.01
C ILE A 121 4.07 7.51 -7.66
N ASP A 122 5.18 6.86 -7.37
CA ASP A 122 5.45 6.22 -6.08
C ASP A 122 6.75 6.77 -5.45
N GLU A 123 7.24 6.10 -4.41
CA GLU A 123 8.47 6.49 -3.71
C GLU A 123 9.71 6.44 -4.61
N ASP A 124 9.72 5.61 -5.65
CA ASP A 124 10.82 5.44 -6.61
C ASP A 124 10.72 6.44 -7.78
N GLY A 125 9.61 7.15 -7.93
CA GLY A 125 9.37 8.17 -8.94
C GLY A 125 8.22 7.85 -9.89
N LYS A 126 8.26 8.47 -11.08
CA LYS A 126 7.24 8.33 -12.13
C LYS A 126 7.49 7.07 -12.95
N HIS A 127 6.50 6.20 -13.07
CA HIS A 127 6.56 5.01 -13.92
C HIS A 127 5.23 4.75 -14.62
N MET A 128 5.26 3.92 -15.67
CA MET A 128 4.05 3.43 -16.34
C MET A 128 3.71 2.05 -15.80
N THR A 129 2.44 1.84 -15.46
CA THR A 129 1.94 0.50 -15.13
C THR A 129 1.87 -0.38 -16.40
N ASP A 130 1.93 -1.69 -16.23
CA ASP A 130 1.84 -2.63 -17.34
C ASP A 130 0.43 -2.66 -17.96
N ASP A 131 0.36 -2.99 -19.26
CA ASP A 131 -0.89 -3.31 -19.91
C ASP A 131 -1.48 -4.59 -19.33
N VAL A 132 -2.78 -4.61 -19.04
CA VAL A 132 -3.50 -5.81 -18.62
C VAL A 132 -4.30 -6.37 -19.79
N VAL A 133 -4.05 -7.64 -20.13
CA VAL A 133 -4.73 -8.34 -21.21
C VAL A 133 -5.65 -9.42 -20.62
N ILE A 134 -6.93 -9.37 -20.98
CA ILE A 134 -7.99 -10.22 -20.46
C ILE A 134 -8.72 -10.87 -21.63
N ASN A 135 -8.90 -12.19 -21.58
CA ASN A 135 -9.69 -12.92 -22.54
C ASN A 135 -11.02 -13.38 -21.92
N VAL A 136 -12.13 -13.12 -22.61
CA VAL A 136 -13.48 -13.55 -22.20
C VAL A 136 -14.22 -14.18 -23.39
N LEU A 137 -15.17 -15.06 -23.11
CA LEU A 137 -16.01 -15.65 -24.16
C LEU A 137 -17.07 -14.67 -24.67
N ASP A 138 -17.65 -13.88 -23.77
CA ASP A 138 -18.64 -12.86 -24.08
C ASP A 138 -18.22 -11.53 -23.43
N LYS A 139 -18.37 -10.43 -24.18
CA LYS A 139 -18.12 -9.08 -23.68
C LYS A 139 -18.96 -8.70 -22.46
N ASN A 140 -20.14 -9.33 -22.31
CA ASN A 140 -21.02 -9.08 -21.17
C ASN A 140 -20.36 -9.52 -19.85
N ILE A 141 -19.57 -10.61 -19.85
CA ILE A 141 -18.80 -11.05 -18.68
C ILE A 141 -17.88 -9.91 -18.20
N PHE A 142 -17.21 -9.24 -19.15
CA PHE A 142 -16.36 -8.10 -18.81
C PHE A 142 -17.16 -6.89 -18.33
N ASN A 143 -18.28 -6.55 -18.97
CA ASN A 143 -19.13 -5.44 -18.57
C ASN A 143 -19.69 -5.64 -17.17
N GLU A 144 -20.18 -6.84 -16.86
CA GLU A 144 -20.67 -7.17 -15.51
C GLU A 144 -19.56 -7.13 -14.47
N ALA A 145 -18.38 -7.68 -14.78
CA ALA A 145 -17.23 -7.66 -13.89
C ALA A 145 -16.76 -6.23 -13.58
N ILE A 146 -16.71 -5.35 -14.59
CA ILE A 146 -16.42 -3.90 -14.38
C ILE A 146 -17.46 -3.29 -13.44
N MET A 147 -18.75 -3.52 -13.68
CA MET A 147 -19.81 -2.96 -12.84
C MET A 147 -19.72 -3.45 -11.40
N THR A 148 -19.47 -4.74 -11.19
CA THR A 148 -19.25 -5.31 -9.86
C THR A 148 -18.04 -4.68 -9.18
N THR A 149 -16.94 -4.50 -9.90
CA THR A 149 -15.72 -3.85 -9.37
C THR A 149 -15.95 -2.38 -9.03
N LEU A 150 -16.71 -1.62 -9.85
CA LEU A 150 -17.05 -0.22 -9.58
C LEU A 150 -17.84 -0.05 -8.27
N LYS A 151 -18.76 -0.96 -7.97
CA LYS A 151 -19.58 -0.95 -6.76
C LYS A 151 -18.77 -1.14 -5.47
N VAL A 152 -17.56 -1.67 -5.56
CA VAL A 152 -16.64 -1.76 -4.41
C VAL A 152 -16.10 -0.37 -4.02
N PHE A 153 -15.89 0.51 -5.00
CA PHE A 153 -15.34 1.85 -4.78
C PHE A 153 -16.42 2.91 -4.57
N ILE A 154 -17.58 2.75 -5.20
CA ILE A 154 -18.70 3.70 -5.15
C ILE A 154 -19.95 2.96 -4.69
N PRO A 155 -20.58 3.34 -3.55
CA PRO A 155 -21.80 2.72 -3.08
C PRO A 155 -22.88 2.67 -4.18
N GLU A 156 -23.54 1.53 -4.31
CA GLU A 156 -24.47 1.25 -5.42
C GLU A 156 -25.59 2.30 -5.52
N ASP A 157 -26.16 2.69 -4.38
CA ASP A 157 -27.21 3.72 -4.30
C ASP A 157 -26.75 5.07 -4.85
N LYS A 158 -25.52 5.47 -4.56
CA LYS A 158 -24.92 6.73 -5.05
C LYS A 158 -24.60 6.65 -6.54
N TYR A 159 -24.02 5.53 -6.98
CA TYR A 159 -23.74 5.32 -8.39
C TYR A 159 -25.01 5.31 -9.24
N GLU A 160 -26.05 4.61 -8.79
CA GLU A 160 -27.36 4.60 -9.47
C GLU A 160 -28.00 5.98 -9.50
N ALA A 161 -27.96 6.74 -8.38
CA ALA A 161 -28.46 8.10 -8.34
C ALA A 161 -27.72 9.01 -9.33
N TYR A 162 -26.40 8.85 -9.48
CA TYR A 162 -25.59 9.58 -10.44
C TYR A 162 -25.97 9.23 -11.88
N VAL A 163 -25.95 7.94 -12.26
CA VAL A 163 -26.26 7.49 -13.63
C VAL A 163 -27.67 7.87 -14.05
N ASN A 164 -28.65 7.72 -13.13
CA ASN A 164 -30.06 8.05 -13.39
C ASN A 164 -30.37 9.55 -13.24
N LYS A 165 -29.38 10.41 -12.95
CA LYS A 165 -29.56 11.86 -12.70
C LYS A 165 -30.57 12.16 -11.60
N LYS A 166 -30.59 11.33 -10.56
CA LYS A 166 -31.51 11.43 -9.41
C LYS A 166 -30.82 11.91 -8.14
N GLN A 167 -29.58 12.44 -8.23
CA GLN A 167 -28.92 13.01 -7.08
C GLN A 167 -29.66 14.25 -6.58
N SER A 168 -29.81 14.36 -5.25
CA SER A 168 -30.44 15.52 -4.63
C SER A 168 -29.55 16.76 -4.84
N LYS A 169 -30.17 17.89 -5.14
CA LYS A 169 -29.44 19.17 -5.18
C LYS A 169 -28.94 19.51 -3.78
N ILE A 170 -27.71 20.00 -3.69
CA ILE A 170 -27.17 20.55 -2.45
C ILE A 170 -27.86 21.90 -2.21
N THR A 171 -28.64 22.00 -1.13
CA THR A 171 -29.30 23.23 -0.73
C THR A 171 -28.65 23.92 0.46
N ASP A 172 -27.88 23.20 1.24
CA ASP A 172 -27.12 23.68 2.39
C ASP A 172 -25.76 22.99 2.42
N THR A 173 -25.61 21.86 3.08
CA THR A 173 -24.44 21.00 3.03
C THR A 173 -24.77 19.69 2.31
N GLY A 174 -23.79 19.06 1.72
CA GLY A 174 -23.98 17.79 1.03
C GLY A 174 -22.87 17.47 0.04
N ARG A 175 -23.09 16.36 -0.65
CA ARG A 175 -22.14 15.83 -1.64
C ARG A 175 -22.89 15.27 -2.83
N ILE A 176 -22.42 15.56 -4.01
CA ILE A 176 -22.85 14.95 -5.28
C ILE A 176 -21.65 14.51 -6.08
N ILE A 177 -21.82 13.43 -6.82
CA ILE A 177 -20.84 12.96 -7.80
C ILE A 177 -21.03 13.81 -9.06
N GLU A 178 -19.98 14.46 -9.53
CA GLU A 178 -19.95 15.20 -10.79
C GLU A 178 -19.56 14.30 -11.97
N ASN A 179 -18.49 13.49 -11.80
CA ASN A 179 -18.00 12.60 -12.83
C ASN A 179 -17.53 11.25 -12.25
N VAL A 180 -17.75 10.19 -13.03
CA VAL A 180 -17.18 8.86 -12.82
C VAL A 180 -16.63 8.38 -14.15
N TYR A 181 -15.36 8.01 -14.19
CA TYR A 181 -14.74 7.47 -15.39
C TYR A 181 -13.52 6.60 -15.07
N ILE A 182 -13.19 5.70 -15.98
CA ILE A 182 -11.95 4.92 -15.91
C ILE A 182 -10.88 5.70 -16.67
N GLN A 183 -9.75 5.95 -16.02
CA GLN A 183 -8.64 6.72 -16.60
C GLN A 183 -7.90 5.96 -17.68
N ASN A 184 -7.83 4.63 -17.57
CA ASN A 184 -7.14 3.77 -18.53
C ASN A 184 -7.87 3.75 -19.88
N GLU A 185 -7.12 3.82 -20.96
CA GLU A 185 -7.64 3.50 -22.29
C GLU A 185 -7.93 2.00 -22.37
N MET A 186 -9.13 1.64 -22.88
CA MET A 186 -9.55 0.26 -23.03
C MET A 186 -9.89 -0.06 -24.47
N THR A 187 -9.42 -1.19 -24.94
CA THR A 187 -9.80 -1.71 -26.26
C THR A 187 -10.41 -3.10 -26.13
N ILE A 188 -11.52 -3.34 -26.83
CA ILE A 188 -12.20 -4.63 -26.89
C ILE A 188 -12.19 -5.12 -28.32
N LYS A 189 -11.53 -6.26 -28.58
CA LYS A 189 -11.42 -6.85 -29.91
C LYS A 189 -12.02 -8.24 -29.92
N LYS A 190 -12.94 -8.51 -30.86
CA LYS A 190 -13.40 -9.87 -31.15
C LYS A 190 -12.33 -10.57 -31.95
N ASN A 191 -11.83 -11.71 -31.48
CA ASN A 191 -10.78 -12.48 -32.13
C ASN A 191 -10.90 -13.95 -31.77
N LYS A 192 -9.92 -14.75 -32.26
CA LYS A 192 -9.70 -16.11 -31.81
C LYS A 192 -8.74 -16.09 -30.65
N ILE A 193 -9.15 -16.66 -29.52
CA ILE A 193 -8.37 -16.77 -28.31
C ILE A 193 -7.82 -18.18 -28.17
N SER A 194 -6.56 -18.28 -27.73
CA SER A 194 -5.94 -19.57 -27.42
C SER A 194 -6.63 -20.21 -26.22
N VAL A 195 -6.93 -21.51 -26.31
CA VAL A 195 -7.45 -22.27 -25.17
C VAL A 195 -6.37 -22.48 -24.06
N ASP A 196 -5.12 -22.18 -24.35
CA ASP A 196 -4.01 -22.26 -23.41
C ASP A 196 -3.87 -20.98 -22.57
N ASP A 197 -4.48 -19.90 -23.05
CA ASP A 197 -4.56 -18.66 -22.30
C ASP A 197 -5.67 -18.76 -21.23
N ARG A 198 -5.54 -17.95 -20.19
CA ARG A 198 -6.63 -17.80 -19.23
C ARG A 198 -7.83 -17.13 -19.91
N ILE A 199 -8.96 -17.81 -19.94
CA ILE A 199 -10.22 -17.30 -20.47
C ILE A 199 -11.23 -17.23 -19.33
N PHE A 200 -11.75 -16.04 -19.06
CA PHE A 200 -12.78 -15.86 -18.05
C PHE A 200 -14.16 -16.17 -18.63
N THR A 201 -14.88 -17.05 -17.94
CA THR A 201 -16.24 -17.47 -18.27
C THR A 201 -17.26 -17.00 -17.24
N ASP A 202 -16.78 -16.43 -16.13
CA ASP A 202 -17.55 -15.99 -14.98
C ASP A 202 -17.19 -14.54 -14.63
N SER A 203 -18.22 -13.69 -14.43
CA SER A 203 -18.05 -12.27 -14.16
C SER A 203 -17.52 -11.98 -12.74
N ASP A 204 -17.88 -12.83 -11.75
CA ASP A 204 -17.45 -12.62 -10.37
C ASP A 204 -15.96 -12.96 -10.21
N LEU A 205 -15.52 -14.06 -10.89
CA LEU A 205 -14.11 -14.43 -10.93
C LEU A 205 -13.28 -13.36 -11.63
N LEU A 206 -13.79 -12.80 -12.72
CA LEU A 206 -13.13 -11.70 -13.43
C LEU A 206 -13.12 -10.42 -12.57
N SER A 207 -14.21 -10.09 -11.88
CA SER A 207 -14.27 -8.95 -10.95
C SER A 207 -13.19 -9.07 -9.87
N LYS A 208 -13.05 -10.25 -9.27
CA LYS A 208 -11.98 -10.53 -8.30
C LYS A 208 -10.58 -10.31 -8.90
N TYR A 209 -10.36 -10.78 -10.13
CA TYR A 209 -9.09 -10.55 -10.83
C TYR A 209 -8.86 -9.07 -11.14
N LEU A 210 -9.88 -8.34 -11.57
CA LEU A 210 -9.80 -6.90 -11.82
C LEU A 210 -9.49 -6.09 -10.55
N LEU A 211 -9.92 -6.57 -9.39
CA LEU A 211 -9.75 -5.89 -8.11
C LEU A 211 -8.38 -6.16 -7.46
N PHE A 212 -7.90 -7.41 -7.53
CA PHE A 212 -6.70 -7.84 -6.82
C PHE A 212 -5.49 -8.12 -7.72
N GLY A 213 -5.66 -8.10 -9.04
CA GLY A 213 -4.60 -8.44 -10.00
C GLY A 213 -4.23 -9.93 -10.02
N THR A 214 -4.83 -10.75 -9.15
CA THR A 214 -4.58 -12.20 -9.02
C THR A 214 -5.85 -12.94 -8.62
N LEU A 215 -5.87 -14.26 -8.88
CA LEU A 215 -6.89 -15.17 -8.38
C LEU A 215 -6.42 -16.00 -7.19
N ASP A 216 -5.19 -15.80 -6.74
CA ASP A 216 -4.65 -16.51 -5.59
C ASP A 216 -5.49 -16.23 -4.33
N GLU A 217 -5.48 -17.17 -3.41
CA GLU A 217 -6.13 -16.99 -2.12
C GLU A 217 -5.45 -15.84 -1.36
N GLN A 218 -6.27 -14.87 -0.93
CA GLN A 218 -5.79 -13.76 -0.14
C GLN A 218 -5.41 -14.24 1.27
N LYS A 219 -4.40 -13.60 1.85
CA LYS A 219 -4.08 -13.82 3.26
C LYS A 219 -5.29 -13.46 4.12
N THR A 220 -5.49 -14.18 5.19
CA THR A 220 -6.57 -13.92 6.13
C THR A 220 -6.03 -13.64 7.53
N TYR A 221 -6.82 -12.93 8.32
CA TYR A 221 -6.55 -12.64 9.71
C TYR A 221 -7.74 -13.05 10.58
N LYS A 222 -7.47 -13.73 11.68
CA LYS A 222 -8.50 -14.06 12.67
C LYS A 222 -8.53 -12.98 13.75
N VAL A 223 -9.64 -12.24 13.78
CA VAL A 223 -9.88 -11.12 14.68
C VAL A 223 -9.74 -11.52 16.13
N LYS A 224 -9.06 -10.71 16.92
CA LYS A 224 -8.87 -10.85 18.37
C LYS A 224 -9.79 -9.89 19.12
N ALA A 225 -9.97 -10.13 20.41
CA ALA A 225 -10.75 -9.21 21.25
C ALA A 225 -10.06 -7.85 21.35
N GLY A 226 -10.81 -6.79 21.03
CA GLY A 226 -10.34 -5.40 21.06
C GLY A 226 -9.73 -4.89 19.75
N ASP A 227 -9.66 -5.72 18.70
CA ASP A 227 -9.22 -5.28 17.39
C ASP A 227 -10.24 -4.30 16.78
N THR A 228 -9.73 -3.27 16.10
CA THR A 228 -10.50 -2.39 15.22
C THR A 228 -10.03 -2.56 13.78
N ILE A 229 -10.86 -2.16 12.82
CA ILE A 229 -10.51 -2.19 11.39
C ILE A 229 -9.22 -1.40 11.15
N GLU A 230 -9.10 -0.20 11.72
CA GLU A 230 -7.90 0.64 11.59
C GLU A 230 -6.65 -0.06 12.11
N GLN A 231 -6.72 -0.71 13.27
CA GLN A 231 -5.58 -1.41 13.86
C GLN A 231 -5.19 -2.66 13.06
N VAL A 232 -6.19 -3.45 12.60
CA VAL A 232 -5.92 -4.64 11.79
C VAL A 232 -5.31 -4.23 10.45
N ALA A 233 -5.84 -3.22 9.78
CA ALA A 233 -5.29 -2.68 8.54
C ALA A 233 -3.84 -2.21 8.75
N TYR A 234 -3.61 -1.30 9.68
CA TYR A 234 -2.29 -0.74 9.98
C TYR A 234 -1.24 -1.82 10.32
N ASN A 235 -1.59 -2.78 11.18
CA ASN A 235 -0.68 -3.85 11.58
C ASN A 235 -0.29 -4.79 10.42
N ASN A 236 -1.12 -4.83 9.36
CA ASN A 236 -0.89 -5.65 8.18
C ASN A 236 -0.44 -4.83 6.96
N LYS A 237 -0.07 -3.55 7.15
CA LYS A 237 0.42 -2.64 6.12
C LYS A 237 -0.61 -2.39 4.99
N LEU A 238 -1.88 -2.33 5.36
CA LEU A 238 -2.98 -1.96 4.49
C LEU A 238 -3.49 -0.58 4.91
N SER A 239 -4.01 0.18 3.95
CA SER A 239 -4.88 1.31 4.27
C SER A 239 -6.24 0.79 4.77
N VAL A 240 -7.03 1.65 5.40
CA VAL A 240 -8.40 1.31 5.80
C VAL A 240 -9.24 0.99 4.57
N GLU A 241 -9.06 1.75 3.50
CA GLU A 241 -9.71 1.58 2.21
C GLU A 241 -9.40 0.21 1.61
N GLU A 242 -8.13 -0.21 1.57
CA GLU A 242 -7.74 -1.54 1.10
C GLU A 242 -8.37 -2.66 1.92
N PHE A 243 -8.43 -2.49 3.25
CA PHE A 243 -9.10 -3.45 4.11
C PHE A 243 -10.61 -3.55 3.80
N LEU A 244 -11.31 -2.42 3.63
CA LEU A 244 -12.73 -2.38 3.28
C LEU A 244 -13.00 -2.98 1.90
N ILE A 245 -12.12 -2.73 0.92
CA ILE A 245 -12.17 -3.34 -0.41
C ILE A 245 -12.05 -4.86 -0.35
N ALA A 246 -11.15 -5.37 0.51
CA ALA A 246 -10.95 -6.80 0.68
C ALA A 246 -12.07 -7.48 1.49
N ASN A 247 -12.90 -6.72 2.21
CA ASN A 247 -13.94 -7.20 3.12
C ASN A 247 -15.22 -6.37 2.91
N THR A 248 -15.90 -6.63 1.80
CA THR A 248 -17.06 -5.84 1.34
C THR A 248 -18.30 -5.90 2.23
N GLU A 249 -18.29 -6.76 3.25
CA GLU A 249 -19.29 -6.78 4.31
C GLU A 249 -19.21 -5.57 5.26
N PHE A 250 -18.07 -4.83 5.24
CA PHE A 250 -17.89 -3.60 5.99
C PHE A 250 -17.99 -2.39 5.05
N ASN A 251 -18.63 -1.33 5.52
CA ASN A 251 -18.81 -0.09 4.76
C ASN A 251 -18.15 1.14 5.41
N SER A 252 -17.57 0.97 6.59
CA SER A 252 -16.88 2.03 7.35
C SER A 252 -15.86 1.42 8.29
N SER A 253 -14.82 2.19 8.62
CA SER A 253 -13.85 1.85 9.68
C SER A 253 -14.48 1.73 11.07
N ASP A 254 -15.68 2.33 11.26
CA ASP A 254 -16.43 2.27 12.52
C ASP A 254 -17.17 0.94 12.71
N ASN A 255 -17.21 0.07 11.70
CA ASN A 255 -17.82 -1.24 11.83
C ASN A 255 -17.07 -2.09 12.86
N LEU A 256 -17.85 -2.82 13.67
CA LEU A 256 -17.30 -3.66 14.72
C LEU A 256 -16.75 -4.97 14.15
N LEU A 257 -15.54 -5.33 14.58
CA LEU A 257 -14.97 -6.64 14.36
C LEU A 257 -15.28 -7.56 15.56
N TYR A 258 -15.68 -8.78 15.28
CA TYR A 258 -16.00 -9.76 16.32
C TYR A 258 -14.85 -10.75 16.53
N PRO A 259 -14.45 -11.04 17.78
CA PRO A 259 -13.40 -12.01 18.06
C PRO A 259 -13.70 -13.38 17.42
N GLY A 260 -12.71 -13.90 16.69
CA GLY A 260 -12.84 -15.15 15.95
C GLY A 260 -13.32 -15.00 14.50
N GLN A 261 -13.84 -13.85 14.10
CA GLN A 261 -14.15 -13.54 12.70
C GLN A 261 -12.90 -13.62 11.85
N VAL A 262 -13.04 -14.12 10.63
CA VAL A 262 -11.94 -14.19 9.66
C VAL A 262 -12.13 -13.09 8.63
N VAL A 263 -11.14 -12.23 8.51
CA VAL A 263 -11.13 -11.12 7.54
C VAL A 263 -10.01 -11.30 6.53
N SER A 264 -10.21 -10.79 5.31
CA SER A 264 -9.22 -10.81 4.24
C SER A 264 -8.18 -9.70 4.44
N LEU A 265 -6.92 -10.01 4.15
CA LEU A 265 -5.80 -9.06 4.12
C LEU A 265 -5.27 -8.86 2.68
N GLY A 266 -6.13 -8.98 1.69
CA GLY A 266 -5.78 -8.77 0.30
C GLY A 266 -5.49 -7.29 0.03
N ALA A 267 -4.27 -6.98 -0.39
CA ALA A 267 -3.99 -5.65 -0.93
C ALA A 267 -4.70 -5.50 -2.28
N ALA A 268 -5.54 -4.50 -2.41
CA ALA A 268 -6.17 -4.19 -3.68
C ALA A 268 -5.12 -3.69 -4.69
N ARG A 269 -5.09 -4.32 -5.85
CA ARG A 269 -4.28 -3.89 -7.01
C ARG A 269 -5.18 -3.84 -8.24
N PRO A 270 -6.09 -2.86 -8.31
CA PRO A 270 -7.05 -2.80 -9.39
C PRO A 270 -6.37 -2.71 -10.75
N ALA A 271 -6.86 -3.51 -11.70
CA ALA A 271 -6.36 -3.53 -13.07
C ALA A 271 -6.63 -2.23 -13.84
N PHE A 272 -7.39 -1.32 -13.24
CA PHE A 272 -7.71 0.00 -13.80
C PHE A 272 -7.84 1.06 -12.70
N LYS A 273 -7.70 2.32 -13.09
CA LYS A 273 -7.83 3.47 -12.22
C LYS A 273 -9.19 4.12 -12.41
N LEU A 274 -10.08 3.89 -11.45
CA LEU A 274 -11.39 4.53 -11.40
C LEU A 274 -11.25 5.92 -10.80
N ILE A 275 -11.74 6.93 -11.50
CA ILE A 275 -11.79 8.31 -11.02
C ILE A 275 -13.22 8.66 -10.67
N GLU A 276 -13.41 9.16 -9.44
CA GLU A 276 -14.64 9.79 -8.95
C GLU A 276 -14.33 11.26 -8.64
N GLU A 277 -15.10 12.17 -9.21
CA GLU A 277 -14.98 13.60 -8.94
C GLU A 277 -16.27 14.07 -8.25
N ASP A 278 -16.11 14.62 -7.03
CA ASP A 278 -17.20 15.05 -6.19
C ASP A 278 -17.23 16.55 -6.03
N HIS A 279 -18.43 17.06 -5.96
CA HIS A 279 -18.72 18.39 -5.45
C HIS A 279 -19.27 18.27 -4.03
N VAL A 280 -18.57 18.86 -3.08
CA VAL A 280 -18.88 18.77 -1.65
C VAL A 280 -19.07 20.17 -1.09
N VAL A 281 -20.15 20.38 -0.37
CA VAL A 281 -20.39 21.59 0.43
C VAL A 281 -20.48 21.18 1.89
N GLU A 282 -19.57 21.66 2.71
CA GLU A 282 -19.52 21.32 4.14
C GLU A 282 -19.15 22.53 5.00
N ASP A 283 -19.49 22.43 6.27
CA ASP A 283 -19.17 23.47 7.24
C ASP A 283 -17.90 23.08 8.00
N GLU A 284 -16.86 23.91 7.88
CA GLU A 284 -15.59 23.74 8.58
C GLU A 284 -15.45 24.70 9.74
N VAL A 285 -14.90 24.20 10.84
CA VAL A 285 -14.58 25.03 12.01
C VAL A 285 -13.27 25.77 11.75
N ASP A 286 -13.33 27.10 11.73
CA ASP A 286 -12.15 27.95 11.75
C ASP A 286 -11.71 28.17 13.20
N LYS A 287 -10.59 27.53 13.55
CA LYS A 287 -10.09 27.55 14.95
C LYS A 287 -9.46 28.90 15.26
N TYR A 288 -9.89 29.50 16.36
CA TYR A 288 -9.27 30.72 16.87
C TYR A 288 -7.82 30.53 17.24
N LYS A 289 -7.03 31.58 17.08
CA LYS A 289 -5.63 31.67 17.52
C LYS A 289 -5.56 32.40 18.84
N THR A 290 -4.55 32.08 19.66
CA THR A 290 -4.25 32.88 20.88
C THR A 290 -3.19 33.92 20.56
N GLU A 291 -3.57 35.15 20.67
CA GLU A 291 -2.68 36.33 20.56
C GLU A 291 -2.21 36.75 21.92
N VAL A 292 -0.92 37.00 22.07
CA VAL A 292 -0.34 37.47 23.31
C VAL A 292 0.06 38.94 23.14
N VAL A 293 -0.52 39.79 23.96
CA VAL A 293 -0.22 41.21 24.04
C VAL A 293 0.55 41.45 25.33
N TYR A 294 1.65 42.19 25.28
CA TYR A 294 2.45 42.48 26.45
C TYR A 294 2.07 43.84 27.04
N ASP A 295 2.02 43.90 28.39
CA ASP A 295 1.74 45.11 29.16
C ASP A 295 2.93 45.42 30.10
N ASP A 296 3.59 46.54 29.86
CA ASP A 296 4.77 46.96 30.63
C ASP A 296 4.42 47.37 32.10
N ASN A 297 3.14 47.65 32.37
CA ASN A 297 2.65 48.00 33.72
C ASN A 297 2.20 46.77 34.52
N MET A 298 2.18 45.61 33.91
CA MET A 298 1.80 44.37 34.57
C MET A 298 3.04 43.53 34.90
N MET A 299 3.10 43.01 36.14
CA MET A 299 4.25 42.19 36.57
C MET A 299 4.50 41.03 35.66
N VAL A 300 5.77 40.70 35.40
CA VAL A 300 6.17 39.50 34.67
C VAL A 300 5.57 38.28 35.35
N GLY A 301 4.96 37.40 34.56
CA GLY A 301 4.32 36.18 35.05
C GLY A 301 2.83 36.31 35.38
N VAL A 302 2.30 37.54 35.38
CA VAL A 302 0.87 37.76 35.50
C VAL A 302 0.25 37.70 34.09
N GLU A 303 -0.75 36.87 33.93
CA GLU A 303 -1.54 36.77 32.68
C GLU A 303 -2.98 37.15 32.96
N ARG A 304 -3.59 37.87 32.05
CA ARG A 304 -5.00 38.20 32.08
C ARG A 304 -5.61 37.95 30.70
N VAL A 305 -6.67 37.18 30.64
CA VAL A 305 -7.46 37.05 29.40
C VAL A 305 -8.19 38.38 29.19
N LYS A 306 -7.89 39.05 28.09
CA LYS A 306 -8.56 40.28 27.67
C LYS A 306 -9.80 39.97 26.84
N GLN A 307 -9.71 38.90 26.03
CA GLN A 307 -10.79 38.46 25.16
C GLN A 307 -10.73 36.93 25.08
N GLU A 308 -11.82 36.28 25.35
CA GLU A 308 -11.94 34.82 25.08
C GLU A 308 -12.00 34.55 23.60
N GLY A 309 -11.42 33.42 23.16
CA GLY A 309 -11.48 32.95 21.80
C GLY A 309 -12.77 32.23 21.53
N HIS A 310 -13.30 32.42 20.32
CA HIS A 310 -14.43 31.68 19.80
C HIS A 310 -14.10 31.18 18.40
N ASN A 311 -14.34 29.87 18.15
CA ASN A 311 -14.13 29.32 16.81
C ASN A 311 -15.19 29.87 15.87
N GLY A 312 -14.76 30.26 14.70
CA GLY A 312 -15.63 30.59 13.59
C GLY A 312 -16.10 29.35 12.83
N LYS A 313 -16.93 29.58 11.84
CA LYS A 313 -17.46 28.55 10.97
C LYS A 313 -17.51 29.06 9.54
N ASN A 314 -16.87 28.31 8.65
CA ASN A 314 -16.86 28.62 7.22
C ASN A 314 -17.61 27.53 6.48
N ARG A 315 -18.48 27.93 5.55
CA ARG A 315 -19.02 26.99 4.55
C ARG A 315 -18.06 26.92 3.39
N VAL A 316 -17.50 25.73 3.18
CA VAL A 316 -16.56 25.50 2.10
C VAL A 316 -17.17 24.63 1.02
N THR A 317 -16.92 25.01 -0.23
CA THR A 317 -17.22 24.20 -1.39
C THR A 317 -15.92 23.60 -1.88
N LYS A 318 -15.88 22.29 -1.98
CA LYS A 318 -14.68 21.53 -2.40
C LYS A 318 -14.97 20.71 -3.64
N LYS A 319 -13.95 20.60 -4.49
CA LYS A 319 -13.87 19.56 -5.50
C LYS A 319 -12.91 18.49 -5.01
N ILE A 320 -13.44 17.29 -4.80
CA ILE A 320 -12.68 16.15 -4.32
C ILE A 320 -12.54 15.17 -5.47
N LYS A 321 -11.29 14.81 -5.78
CA LYS A 321 -10.98 13.77 -6.76
C LYS A 321 -10.46 12.55 -6.03
N LYS A 322 -11.06 11.41 -6.32
CA LYS A 322 -10.65 10.11 -5.80
C LYS A 322 -10.14 9.22 -6.93
N ALA A 323 -9.20 8.37 -6.62
CA ALA A 323 -8.74 7.29 -7.47
C ALA A 323 -8.90 5.97 -6.70
N ASN A 324 -9.68 5.05 -7.23
CA ASN A 324 -9.99 3.77 -6.58
C ASN A 324 -10.44 3.92 -5.11
N GLY A 325 -11.28 4.93 -4.85
CA GLY A 325 -11.81 5.22 -3.51
C GLY A 325 -10.94 6.16 -2.67
N GLU A 326 -9.63 6.26 -2.93
CA GLU A 326 -8.70 7.12 -2.19
C GLU A 326 -8.72 8.56 -2.68
N VAL A 327 -8.70 9.51 -1.74
CA VAL A 327 -8.67 10.95 -2.07
C VAL A 327 -7.28 11.32 -2.59
N VAL A 328 -7.18 11.63 -3.88
CA VAL A 328 -5.93 12.08 -4.50
C VAL A 328 -5.81 13.60 -4.61
N SER A 329 -6.94 14.31 -4.53
CA SER A 329 -6.97 15.78 -4.56
C SER A 329 -8.24 16.30 -3.88
N ALA A 330 -8.09 17.35 -3.07
CA ALA A 330 -9.19 18.09 -2.50
C ALA A 330 -8.89 19.59 -2.65
N VAL A 331 -9.66 20.30 -3.47
CA VAL A 331 -9.46 21.72 -3.77
C VAL A 331 -10.65 22.50 -3.27
N VAL A 332 -10.41 23.45 -2.39
CA VAL A 332 -11.42 24.44 -1.97
C VAL A 332 -11.62 25.43 -3.12
N VAL A 333 -12.82 25.48 -3.68
CA VAL A 333 -13.19 26.38 -4.77
C VAL A 333 -13.89 27.64 -4.26
N GLU A 334 -14.56 27.55 -3.12
CA GLU A 334 -15.25 28.66 -2.49
C GLU A 334 -15.27 28.49 -0.97
N SER A 335 -15.15 29.60 -0.23
CA SER A 335 -15.25 29.60 1.22
C SER A 335 -16.00 30.85 1.67
N ASN A 336 -17.11 30.64 2.34
CA ASN A 336 -17.98 31.70 2.84
C ASN A 336 -18.03 31.64 4.35
N GLU A 337 -17.71 32.74 5.02
CA GLU A 337 -17.79 32.87 6.47
C GLU A 337 -19.27 32.83 6.91
N ILE A 338 -19.62 31.88 7.79
CA ILE A 338 -20.96 31.78 8.42
C ILE A 338 -20.92 32.44 9.80
N GLU A 339 -19.89 32.12 10.57
CA GLU A 339 -19.65 32.66 11.90
C GLU A 339 -18.19 33.17 11.97
N PRO A 340 -17.96 34.41 12.38
CA PRO A 340 -16.60 34.96 12.42
C PRO A 340 -15.77 34.31 13.54
N THR A 341 -14.51 34.06 13.26
CA THR A 341 -13.54 33.61 14.25
C THR A 341 -13.12 34.77 15.14
N VAL A 342 -13.21 34.59 16.46
CA VAL A 342 -12.75 35.58 17.45
C VAL A 342 -11.49 35.03 18.11
N ASN A 343 -10.35 35.67 17.90
CA ASN A 343 -9.10 35.24 18.51
C ASN A 343 -9.09 35.50 20.01
N LYS A 344 -8.49 34.59 20.76
CA LYS A 344 -8.23 34.76 22.20
C LYS A 344 -7.07 35.75 22.39
N ILE A 345 -7.30 36.80 23.18
CA ILE A 345 -6.27 37.77 23.52
C ILE A 345 -5.88 37.59 24.97
N VAL A 346 -4.60 37.24 25.19
CA VAL A 346 -4.01 37.13 26.53
C VAL A 346 -3.02 38.26 26.74
N VAL A 347 -3.23 39.06 27.77
CA VAL A 347 -2.28 40.10 28.16
C VAL A 347 -1.29 39.50 29.15
N ARG A 348 -0.01 39.59 28.84
CA ARG A 348 1.12 39.17 29.68
C ARG A 348 1.88 40.38 30.22
N GLY A 349 2.16 40.34 31.48
CA GLY A 349 3.04 41.35 32.09
C GLY A 349 4.47 41.27 31.53
N LYS A 350 5.01 42.44 31.18
CA LYS A 350 6.39 42.60 30.69
C LYS A 350 7.23 43.46 31.65
N GLY A 351 6.63 43.89 32.79
CA GLY A 351 7.31 44.67 33.77
C GLY A 351 8.60 44.00 34.22
N THR A 352 9.65 44.78 34.40
CA THR A 352 10.97 44.31 34.83
C THR A 352 10.89 43.58 36.16
N ILE A 353 11.29 42.30 36.16
CA ILE A 353 11.80 41.72 37.41
C ILE A 353 13.05 42.52 37.71
N SER A 354 13.05 43.32 38.83
CA SER A 354 14.30 43.86 39.34
C SER A 354 15.25 42.67 39.49
N VAL A 355 16.47 42.81 38.95
CA VAL A 355 17.53 41.78 38.96
C VAL A 355 18.07 41.67 40.40
N GLY A 356 17.22 41.33 41.33
CA GLY A 356 17.50 41.12 42.74
C GLY A 356 16.80 39.85 43.20
N SER A 357 17.56 38.75 43.25
CA SER A 357 17.18 37.44 43.75
C SER A 357 16.42 36.49 42.83
N VAL A 358 16.97 36.17 41.66
CA VAL A 358 16.76 34.88 41.07
C VAL A 358 17.58 33.87 41.88
N GLY A 359 16.97 33.15 42.81
CA GLY A 359 17.67 32.11 43.57
C GLY A 359 17.20 31.84 45.00
N ALA A 360 16.18 32.56 45.52
CA ALA A 360 15.62 32.28 46.84
C ALA A 360 14.31 31.48 46.81
N GLY A 361 13.77 31.18 45.62
CA GLY A 361 12.59 30.34 45.45
C GLY A 361 12.97 28.97 44.91
N GLY A 362 12.33 27.90 45.39
CA GLY A 362 12.54 26.54 44.95
C GLY A 362 12.31 26.38 43.45
N TRP A 363 12.80 25.29 42.89
CA TRP A 363 12.54 24.88 41.51
C TRP A 363 11.20 24.16 41.43
N ALA A 364 10.35 24.49 40.47
CA ALA A 364 9.11 23.78 40.22
C ALA A 364 9.40 22.47 39.46
N TRP A 365 8.66 21.44 39.82
CA TRP A 365 8.73 20.18 39.10
C TRP A 365 8.10 20.35 37.69
N PRO A 366 8.74 19.81 36.62
CA PRO A 366 8.33 20.11 35.23
C PRO A 366 7.10 19.36 34.76
N THR A 367 6.52 18.42 35.52
CA THR A 367 5.33 17.68 35.19
C THR A 367 4.31 17.71 36.31
N LYS A 368 3.04 17.39 36.04
CA LYS A 368 2.03 17.17 37.07
C LYS A 368 2.19 15.78 37.71
N THR A 369 1.54 15.58 38.84
CA THR A 369 1.40 14.26 39.49
C THR A 369 0.17 13.49 38.95
N PRO A 370 0.15 12.14 39.00
CA PRO A 370 1.29 11.28 39.36
C PRO A 370 2.30 11.17 38.22
N TYR A 371 3.57 11.09 38.52
CA TYR A 371 4.65 10.89 37.56
C TYR A 371 5.57 9.76 38.00
N GLN A 372 6.38 9.26 37.10
CA GLN A 372 7.38 8.23 37.34
C GLN A 372 8.69 8.61 36.66
N ILE A 373 9.81 8.57 37.40
CA ILE A 373 11.14 8.68 36.81
C ILE A 373 11.52 7.36 36.22
N THR A 374 11.56 7.30 34.88
CA THR A 374 11.86 6.05 34.14
C THR A 374 13.35 5.90 33.87
N SER A 375 14.12 6.99 33.90
CA SER A 375 15.59 6.93 33.82
C SER A 375 16.26 8.11 34.53
N ASN A 376 17.25 7.78 35.35
CA ASN A 376 18.02 8.76 36.12
C ASN A 376 19.15 9.39 35.26
N TYR A 377 19.63 10.56 35.72
CA TYR A 377 20.87 11.16 35.26
C TYR A 377 22.06 10.25 35.58
N GLY A 378 23.03 10.15 34.67
CA GLY A 378 24.28 9.42 34.89
C GLY A 378 24.62 8.41 33.76
N TRP A 379 25.62 7.57 34.02
CA TRP A 379 26.09 6.58 33.05
C TRP A 379 25.07 5.48 32.83
N ARG A 380 24.74 5.24 31.55
CA ARG A 380 23.93 4.10 31.10
C ARG A 380 24.34 3.68 29.69
N TRP A 381 24.45 2.39 29.42
CA TRP A 381 24.75 1.81 28.10
C TRP A 381 25.92 2.48 27.37
N GLY A 382 27.02 2.76 28.11
CA GLY A 382 28.24 3.36 27.53
C GLY A 382 28.15 4.86 27.21
N LYS A 383 27.08 5.56 27.64
CA LYS A 383 26.89 7.00 27.46
C LYS A 383 26.38 7.65 28.77
N ILE A 384 26.67 8.92 28.92
CA ILE A 384 26.08 9.69 30.04
C ILE A 384 24.70 10.20 29.64
N HIS A 385 23.69 9.89 30.45
CA HIS A 385 22.36 10.50 30.37
C HIS A 385 22.38 11.84 31.04
N LYS A 386 22.14 12.92 30.29
CA LYS A 386 22.33 14.31 30.73
C LYS A 386 21.07 14.94 31.33
N GLY A 387 20.10 14.14 31.76
CA GLY A 387 18.83 14.59 32.33
C GLY A 387 18.11 13.46 33.06
N LEU A 388 16.85 13.71 33.37
CA LEU A 388 15.88 12.70 33.85
C LEU A 388 14.87 12.39 32.77
N ASP A 389 14.49 11.13 32.63
CA ASP A 389 13.35 10.78 31.84
C ASP A 389 12.14 10.56 32.76
N ILE A 390 11.08 11.37 32.55
CA ILE A 390 9.91 11.46 33.43
C ILE A 390 8.68 11.04 32.59
N SER A 391 7.94 10.03 33.02
CA SER A 391 6.72 9.57 32.44
C SER A 391 5.57 9.41 33.42
N GLY A 392 4.52 8.64 33.06
CA GLY A 392 3.38 8.35 33.96
C GLY A 392 2.21 9.32 33.83
N THR A 393 2.41 10.50 33.24
CA THR A 393 1.33 11.48 33.05
C THR A 393 0.62 11.36 31.68
N GLY A 394 1.17 10.56 30.76
CA GLY A 394 0.60 10.27 29.45
C GLY A 394 0.94 11.27 28.33
N TYR A 395 0.70 10.85 27.09
CA TYR A 395 0.91 11.68 25.89
C TYR A 395 0.02 12.94 25.95
N GLY A 396 0.58 14.09 25.52
CA GLY A 396 -0.14 15.36 25.51
C GLY A 396 -0.29 16.05 26.89
N SER A 397 0.19 15.43 27.97
CA SER A 397 0.13 16.04 29.31
C SER A 397 1.02 17.31 29.41
N PRO A 398 0.66 18.28 30.27
CA PRO A 398 1.35 19.54 30.34
C PRO A 398 2.79 19.40 30.87
N ILE A 399 3.70 20.20 30.29
CA ILE A 399 5.06 20.40 30.74
C ILE A 399 5.20 21.83 31.20
N TYR A 400 5.84 22.04 32.35
CA TYR A 400 5.95 23.32 33.03
C TYR A 400 7.40 23.80 33.10
N ALA A 401 7.60 25.13 33.03
CA ALA A 401 8.91 25.76 33.29
C ALA A 401 9.34 25.53 34.73
N ALA A 402 10.54 25.01 34.92
CA ALA A 402 11.07 24.69 36.23
C ALA A 402 11.48 25.94 37.04
N ASN A 403 11.70 27.05 36.37
CA ASN A 403 11.97 28.36 37.02
C ASN A 403 11.67 29.48 36.01
N ASP A 404 11.68 30.74 36.50
CA ASP A 404 11.60 31.94 35.68
C ASP A 404 12.75 31.98 34.66
N GLY A 405 12.51 32.50 33.46
CA GLY A 405 13.57 32.62 32.49
C GLY A 405 13.11 33.08 31.12
N VAL A 406 14.04 33.00 30.17
CA VAL A 406 13.82 33.34 28.76
C VAL A 406 14.02 32.09 27.90
N VAL A 407 13.10 31.81 27.05
CA VAL A 407 13.22 30.70 26.05
C VAL A 407 14.32 31.05 25.05
N THR A 408 15.41 30.31 25.07
CA THR A 408 16.54 30.52 24.15
C THR A 408 16.45 29.65 22.91
N GLU A 409 15.81 28.49 23.05
CA GLU A 409 15.48 27.62 21.91
C GLU A 409 14.08 27.03 22.07
N ALA A 410 13.33 26.97 20.98
CA ALA A 410 12.07 26.26 20.82
C ALA A 410 12.04 25.71 19.38
N ALA A 411 12.39 24.43 19.20
CA ALA A 411 12.71 23.88 17.90
C ALA A 411 12.49 22.34 17.85
N SER A 412 12.84 21.73 16.73
CA SER A 412 12.90 20.28 16.57
C SER A 412 14.27 19.86 16.03
N LYS A 413 14.85 18.79 16.60
CA LYS A 413 16.09 18.14 16.16
C LYS A 413 15.91 16.63 16.16
N HIS A 414 16.67 15.93 15.32
CA HIS A 414 16.55 14.47 15.20
C HIS A 414 16.68 13.72 16.54
N THR A 415 17.60 14.13 17.40
CA THR A 415 17.84 13.47 18.70
C THR A 415 16.83 13.86 19.77
N ASN A 416 16.62 15.17 19.97
CA ASN A 416 15.80 15.73 21.05
C ASN A 416 14.30 15.75 20.69
N GLY A 417 13.98 15.49 19.41
CA GLY A 417 12.62 15.73 18.91
C GLY A 417 12.24 17.21 19.04
N ILE A 418 11.00 17.46 19.35
CA ILE A 418 10.50 18.81 19.70
C ILE A 418 10.99 19.15 21.11
N TYR A 419 11.65 20.30 21.27
CA TYR A 419 12.31 20.64 22.51
C TYR A 419 12.32 22.15 22.80
N ILE A 420 12.49 22.49 24.06
CA ILE A 420 12.65 23.87 24.60
C ILE A 420 13.92 23.91 25.42
N ILE A 421 14.66 25.06 25.34
CA ILE A 421 15.72 25.42 26.28
C ILE A 421 15.37 26.77 26.87
N ILE A 422 15.41 26.89 28.23
CA ILE A 422 15.17 28.09 28.98
C ILE A 422 16.45 28.53 29.69
N ASN A 423 16.84 29.77 29.50
CA ASN A 423 17.89 30.46 30.31
C ASN A 423 17.26 31.12 31.52
N HIS A 424 17.67 30.74 32.72
CA HIS A 424 17.16 31.26 33.96
C HIS A 424 17.91 32.49 34.49
N ASN A 425 18.84 33.03 33.69
CA ASN A 425 19.66 34.24 34.00
C ASN A 425 20.46 34.16 35.30
N ASN A 426 20.61 32.97 35.87
CA ASN A 426 21.37 32.67 37.09
C ASN A 426 22.52 31.69 36.86
N GLY A 427 22.92 31.53 35.59
CA GLY A 427 23.92 30.56 35.16
C GLY A 427 23.38 29.15 34.90
N TYR A 428 22.08 28.89 35.11
CA TYR A 428 21.42 27.63 34.82
C TYR A 428 20.54 27.73 33.57
N TYR A 429 20.46 26.61 32.87
CA TYR A 429 19.56 26.36 31.74
C TYR A 429 18.81 25.09 32.01
N THR A 430 17.54 25.05 31.60
CA THR A 430 16.75 23.80 31.57
C THR A 430 16.39 23.43 30.15
N GLU A 431 16.39 22.13 29.92
CA GLU A 431 16.04 21.50 28.63
C GLU A 431 14.85 20.61 28.84
N TYR A 432 13.88 20.70 27.91
CA TYR A 432 12.66 19.92 27.88
C TYR A 432 12.55 19.30 26.48
N ALA A 433 12.77 18.00 26.37
CA ALA A 433 12.80 17.32 25.06
C ALA A 433 11.74 16.22 24.93
N HIS A 434 11.61 15.66 23.74
CA HIS A 434 10.63 14.65 23.33
C HIS A 434 9.17 15.11 23.43
N MET A 435 8.94 16.41 23.26
CA MET A 435 7.63 17.03 23.36
C MET A 435 6.73 16.67 22.17
N SER A 436 5.42 16.79 22.34
CA SER A 436 4.43 16.69 21.24
C SER A 436 4.01 18.06 20.70
N ALA A 437 4.12 19.11 21.53
CA ALA A 437 3.76 20.47 21.14
C ALA A 437 4.53 21.52 21.94
N LEU A 438 4.86 22.64 21.29
CA LEU A 438 5.41 23.85 21.89
C LEU A 438 4.25 24.82 22.14
N LEU A 439 4.20 25.43 23.34
CA LEU A 439 3.25 26.50 23.67
C LEU A 439 3.95 27.84 23.83
N VAL A 440 5.27 27.86 23.68
CA VAL A 440 6.13 29.05 23.74
C VAL A 440 7.11 29.02 22.56
N LYS A 441 7.65 30.17 22.22
CA LYS A 441 8.64 30.35 21.16
C LYS A 441 9.92 31.00 21.69
N LYS A 442 10.99 30.93 20.92
CA LYS A 442 12.24 31.60 21.21
C LYS A 442 12.03 33.10 21.49
N GLY A 443 12.59 33.59 22.60
CA GLY A 443 12.46 34.96 23.06
C GLY A 443 11.34 35.17 24.06
N ASP A 444 10.42 34.22 24.26
CA ASP A 444 9.36 34.35 25.27
C ASP A 444 9.94 34.32 26.67
N ILE A 445 9.39 35.16 27.54
CA ILE A 445 9.66 35.14 28.97
C ILE A 445 8.67 34.17 29.61
N VAL A 446 9.17 33.29 30.44
CA VAL A 446 8.35 32.29 31.14
C VAL A 446 8.58 32.43 32.66
N THR A 447 7.53 32.09 33.41
CA THR A 447 7.59 32.03 34.86
C THR A 447 7.61 30.61 35.39
N ILE A 448 8.11 30.43 36.59
CA ILE A 448 8.10 29.15 37.30
C ILE A 448 6.69 28.56 37.31
N GLY A 449 6.55 27.29 36.92
CA GLY A 449 5.27 26.61 36.87
C GLY A 449 4.38 26.96 35.66
N GLN A 450 4.81 27.86 34.77
CA GLN A 450 4.09 28.17 33.53
C GLN A 450 4.12 26.97 32.60
N GLN A 451 2.97 26.60 31.99
CA GLN A 451 2.94 25.58 30.99
C GLN A 451 3.65 26.05 29.71
N ILE A 452 4.66 25.30 29.27
CA ILE A 452 5.49 25.62 28.10
C ILE A 452 5.29 24.69 26.92
N GLY A 453 4.62 23.54 27.14
CA GLY A 453 4.35 22.59 26.09
C GLY A 453 3.64 21.34 26.57
N ARG A 454 3.69 20.31 25.77
CA ARG A 454 3.04 19.03 26.03
C ARG A 454 4.01 17.86 25.85
N MET A 455 3.88 16.86 26.72
CA MET A 455 4.67 15.63 26.69
C MET A 455 4.38 14.82 25.42
N GLY A 456 5.42 14.22 24.86
CA GLY A 456 5.32 13.40 23.65
C GLY A 456 6.32 12.25 23.63
N HIS A 457 6.69 11.83 22.42
CA HIS A 457 7.73 10.83 22.16
C HIS A 457 8.49 11.17 20.86
N SER A 458 8.60 12.47 20.55
CA SER A 458 9.28 12.91 19.32
C SER A 458 10.80 12.73 19.41
N GLY A 459 11.47 12.60 18.27
CA GLY A 459 12.91 12.36 18.18
C GLY A 459 13.32 10.94 18.58
N PHE A 460 14.49 10.82 19.19
CA PHE A 460 15.02 9.51 19.61
C PHE A 460 14.50 9.11 20.99
N ALA A 461 13.22 8.77 21.06
CA ALA A 461 12.52 8.34 22.26
C ALA A 461 11.96 6.93 22.11
N THR A 462 11.99 6.11 23.16
CA THR A 462 11.46 4.73 23.17
C THR A 462 10.03 4.63 23.65
N GLY A 463 9.44 5.75 24.08
CA GLY A 463 8.07 5.83 24.60
C GLY A 463 7.74 7.24 25.04
N THR A 464 6.50 7.47 25.47
CA THR A 464 6.04 8.80 25.94
C THR A 464 6.71 9.18 27.25
N HIS A 465 7.57 10.20 27.21
CA HIS A 465 8.24 10.77 28.36
C HIS A 465 8.72 12.20 28.10
N LEU A 466 9.03 12.94 29.17
CA LEU A 466 9.79 14.17 29.14
C LEU A 466 11.24 13.83 29.44
N HIS A 467 12.19 14.19 28.59
CA HIS A 467 13.57 14.29 28.96
C HIS A 467 13.79 15.68 29.54
N PHE A 468 14.14 15.74 30.82
CA PHE A 468 14.38 16.98 31.58
C PHE A 468 15.86 17.12 31.95
N GLY A 469 16.55 18.03 31.25
CA GLY A 469 17.97 18.35 31.50
C GLY A 469 18.17 19.64 32.27
N VAL A 470 19.20 19.68 33.15
CA VAL A 470 19.64 20.89 33.80
C VAL A 470 21.13 21.10 33.51
N TRP A 471 21.47 22.31 33.16
CA TRP A 471 22.81 22.66 32.71
C TRP A 471 23.35 23.90 33.42
N ARG A 472 24.65 23.89 33.74
CA ARG A 472 25.41 25.12 34.05
C ARG A 472 26.02 25.63 32.77
N GLY A 473 25.66 26.86 32.34
CA GLY A 473 25.99 27.42 31.05
C GLY A 473 25.11 26.87 29.89
N VAL A 474 25.26 27.44 28.71
CA VAL A 474 24.44 27.11 27.52
C VAL A 474 24.58 25.62 27.16
N PRO A 475 23.51 24.87 27.09
CA PRO A 475 23.53 23.42 26.78
C PRO A 475 24.37 23.09 25.57
N TYR A 476 25.10 21.97 25.65
CA TYR A 476 25.92 21.42 24.57
C TYR A 476 27.14 22.25 24.11
N LEU A 477 27.41 23.40 24.71
CA LEU A 477 28.67 24.11 24.49
C LEU A 477 29.81 23.48 25.32
N ARG A 478 31.06 23.65 24.85
CA ARG A 478 32.25 23.03 25.43
C ARG A 478 32.47 23.43 26.91
N ALA A 479 32.07 24.65 27.30
CA ALA A 479 32.21 25.19 28.65
C ALA A 479 31.01 24.88 29.56
N SER A 480 29.96 24.19 29.05
CA SER A 480 28.79 23.86 29.85
C SER A 480 28.87 22.44 30.42
N SER A 481 28.21 22.23 31.55
CA SER A 481 28.11 20.92 32.20
C SER A 481 26.65 20.60 32.54
N ALA A 482 26.17 19.41 32.11
CA ALA A 482 24.92 18.86 32.60
C ALA A 482 25.09 18.47 34.07
N ILE A 483 24.12 18.78 34.90
CA ILE A 483 24.07 18.39 36.32
C ILE A 483 22.85 17.49 36.55
N ASN A 484 22.91 16.72 37.65
CA ASN A 484 21.76 15.90 38.04
C ASN A 484 20.57 16.80 38.40
N PRO A 485 19.45 16.77 37.67
CA PRO A 485 18.30 17.61 37.97
C PRO A 485 17.77 17.44 39.39
N MET A 486 17.89 16.25 39.98
CA MET A 486 17.46 15.97 41.34
C MET A 486 18.20 16.82 42.38
N SER A 487 19.38 17.34 42.06
CA SER A 487 20.12 18.21 42.95
C SER A 487 19.46 19.58 43.19
N LEU A 488 18.49 19.96 42.36
CA LEU A 488 17.75 21.22 42.51
C LEU A 488 16.53 21.10 43.45
N TYR A 489 16.11 19.86 43.73
CA TYR A 489 14.92 19.58 44.52
C TYR A 489 15.32 19.02 45.89
N ARG A 490 14.83 19.66 46.97
CA ARG A 490 14.91 19.09 48.32
C ARG A 490 13.66 18.25 48.52
N TRP A 491 13.82 16.96 48.70
CA TRP A 491 12.76 16.08 49.11
C TRP A 491 12.71 16.08 50.64
N GLU A 492 11.66 16.65 51.21
CA GLU A 492 11.34 16.51 52.61
C GLU A 492 10.74 15.13 52.91
#